data_b55addeda65f9141a67b6e404d7d63a7
#
_entry.id   b55addeda65f9141a67b6e404d7d63a7
#
_cell.length_a   1.000
_cell.length_b   1.000
_cell.length_c   1.000
_cell.angle_alpha   90.00
_cell.angle_beta   90.00
_cell.angle_gamma   90.00
#
_symmetry.space_group_name_H-M   'P 1'
#
loop_
_entity.id
_entity.type
_entity.pdbx_description
1 polymer ?
#
loop_
_entity_poly.entity_id
_entity_poly.type
_entity_poly.pdbx_seq_one_letter_code
_entity_poly.pdbx_strand_id
1 'polypeptide(L)'
;AVDLGEYGDATVIGTTLGGESAVFANGMLTISDDYKANKQKHGMQTLKVTVEKDGKYYIVTVNVLVVTKTISTIDELTAAMTAGTDNVVYGYYKLTQNVGSSAAWISVANNGSWQNADGSVGFRGTLDGSGFAVDGAFGTHGLFGIIGNGAVVKNVTFNVYYYQNGRQALARSITGATIENITINIKSVYGTLDATAEGGVITGLMSHTTHYKNVTINAEGKDLDTLFGKSYGNYKAEKANTFENCVVNAKSLAGLVHSNGIIPAAGIDGLT
;
A
#
# COMPACT_ATOMS: atom_id res chain seq x y z
N ALA A 1 17.99 13.31 13.56
CA ALA A 1 18.02 14.05 14.86
C ALA A 1 16.59 14.41 15.24
N VAL A 2 16.29 14.40 16.54
CA VAL A 2 15.00 14.81 17.10
C VAL A 2 15.24 16.10 17.88
N ASP A 3 14.43 17.10 17.57
CA ASP A 3 14.48 18.38 18.28
C ASP A 3 13.55 18.34 19.50
N LEU A 4 14.06 18.64 20.68
CA LEU A 4 13.30 18.75 21.93
C LEU A 4 12.83 20.18 22.23
N GLY A 5 13.08 21.14 21.30
CA GLY A 5 12.68 22.52 21.47
C GLY A 5 13.32 23.17 22.70
N GLU A 6 12.51 23.80 23.55
CA GLU A 6 12.95 24.52 24.77
C GLU A 6 13.60 23.60 25.84
N TYR A 7 13.52 22.28 25.65
CA TYR A 7 14.12 21.26 26.53
C TYR A 7 15.40 20.67 25.97
N GLY A 8 15.99 21.25 24.91
CA GLY A 8 17.19 20.72 24.27
C GLY A 8 18.44 20.67 25.17
N ASP A 9 18.47 21.48 26.20
CA ASP A 9 19.53 21.55 27.26
C ASP A 9 19.20 20.76 28.54
N ALA A 10 18.01 20.15 28.60
CA ALA A 10 17.58 19.39 29.78
C ALA A 10 18.25 18.01 29.86
N THR A 11 18.31 17.45 31.07
CA THR A 11 18.82 16.09 31.26
C THR A 11 17.77 15.06 30.90
N VAL A 12 18.07 14.19 29.92
CA VAL A 12 17.19 13.07 29.54
C VAL A 12 17.29 11.97 30.59
N ILE A 13 16.15 11.61 31.19
CA ILE A 13 16.08 10.57 32.25
C ILE A 13 15.29 9.32 31.80
N GLY A 14 14.57 9.40 30.71
CA GLY A 14 13.84 8.25 30.17
C GLY A 14 13.35 8.50 28.76
N THR A 15 13.27 7.44 27.96
CA THR A 15 12.80 7.52 26.58
C THR A 15 12.01 6.27 26.22
N THR A 16 10.86 6.47 25.56
CA THR A 16 10.10 5.37 24.94
C THR A 16 9.68 5.72 23.51
N LEU A 17 9.69 4.71 22.63
CA LEU A 17 9.19 4.79 21.26
C LEU A 17 8.09 3.77 21.07
N GLY A 18 6.89 4.21 20.73
CA GLY A 18 5.74 3.30 20.60
C GLY A 18 5.43 2.50 21.87
N GLY A 19 5.80 3.05 23.04
CA GLY A 19 5.63 2.40 24.35
C GLY A 19 6.80 1.49 24.80
N GLU A 20 7.79 1.25 23.95
CA GLU A 20 8.99 0.45 24.29
C GLU A 20 10.17 1.33 24.65
N SER A 21 11.06 0.81 25.49
CA SER A 21 12.28 1.52 25.89
C SER A 21 13.17 1.83 24.68
N ALA A 22 13.67 3.05 24.63
CA ALA A 22 14.62 3.52 23.64
C ALA A 22 15.69 4.38 24.33
N VAL A 23 16.78 4.69 23.63
CA VAL A 23 17.83 5.59 24.12
C VAL A 23 17.81 6.85 23.27
N PHE A 24 17.72 7.99 23.93
CA PHE A 24 17.87 9.28 23.29
C PHE A 24 19.02 10.04 23.95
N ALA A 25 20.06 10.32 23.19
CA ALA A 25 21.23 11.04 23.64
C ALA A 25 21.80 11.89 22.51
N ASN A 26 22.24 13.10 22.81
CA ASN A 26 22.86 14.02 21.86
C ASN A 26 21.98 14.25 20.59
N GLY A 27 20.68 14.38 20.75
CA GLY A 27 19.75 14.53 19.63
C GLY A 27 19.54 13.27 18.77
N MET A 28 20.12 12.15 19.16
CA MET A 28 20.02 10.88 18.44
C MET A 28 19.14 9.88 19.18
N LEU A 29 18.20 9.26 18.45
CA LEU A 29 17.39 8.16 18.94
C LEU A 29 18.01 6.82 18.54
N THR A 30 18.26 5.96 19.52
CA THR A 30 18.69 4.58 19.31
C THR A 30 17.60 3.63 19.77
N ILE A 31 17.20 2.72 18.89
CA ILE A 31 16.19 1.69 19.17
C ILE A 31 16.86 0.31 19.22
N SER A 32 16.28 -0.59 20.01
CA SER A 32 16.79 -1.95 20.16
C SER A 32 16.73 -2.75 18.85
N ASP A 33 17.54 -3.79 18.74
CA ASP A 33 17.50 -4.66 17.57
C ASP A 33 16.18 -5.47 17.52
N ASP A 34 15.59 -5.80 18.64
CA ASP A 34 14.25 -6.42 18.72
C ASP A 34 13.19 -5.48 18.16
N TYR A 35 13.26 -4.18 18.47
CA TYR A 35 12.35 -3.20 17.88
C TYR A 35 12.54 -3.12 16.36
N LYS A 36 13.79 -3.06 15.87
CA LYS A 36 14.10 -3.04 14.43
C LYS A 36 13.61 -4.31 13.72
N ALA A 37 13.70 -5.46 14.37
CA ALA A 37 13.22 -6.73 13.82
C ALA A 37 11.69 -6.81 13.75
N ASN A 38 10.98 -6.14 14.65
CA ASN A 38 9.52 -6.13 14.69
C ASN A 38 8.93 -5.11 13.70
N LYS A 39 8.90 -5.45 12.42
CA LYS A 39 8.43 -4.58 11.34
C LYS A 39 6.97 -4.16 11.47
N GLN A 40 6.15 -4.84 12.28
CA GLN A 40 4.77 -4.42 12.56
C GLN A 40 4.71 -3.09 13.33
N LYS A 41 5.77 -2.73 14.04
CA LYS A 41 5.90 -1.48 14.78
C LYS A 41 6.51 -0.33 13.97
N HIS A 42 6.85 -0.57 12.70
CA HIS A 42 7.35 0.49 11.84
C HIS A 42 6.19 1.36 11.32
N GLY A 43 6.51 2.57 10.92
CA GLY A 43 5.55 3.60 10.55
C GLY A 43 5.59 4.79 11.51
N MET A 44 4.49 5.54 11.59
CA MET A 44 4.41 6.68 12.51
C MET A 44 4.31 6.19 13.95
N GLN A 45 5.26 6.61 14.79
CA GLN A 45 5.36 6.24 16.19
C GLN A 45 5.45 7.47 17.08
N THR A 46 4.96 7.36 18.30
CA THR A 46 5.10 8.40 19.31
C THR A 46 6.36 8.18 20.11
N LEU A 47 7.30 9.11 20.04
CA LEU A 47 8.47 9.21 20.90
C LEU A 47 8.08 10.04 22.12
N LYS A 48 8.31 9.50 23.32
CA LYS A 48 8.20 10.24 24.59
C LYS A 48 9.57 10.29 25.22
N VAL A 49 10.04 11.51 25.48
CA VAL A 49 11.31 11.77 26.17
C VAL A 49 10.98 12.44 27.50
N THR A 50 11.33 11.79 28.58
CA THR A 50 11.21 12.37 29.91
C THR A 50 12.52 13.10 30.22
N VAL A 51 12.41 14.37 30.57
CA VAL A 51 13.55 15.24 30.86
C VAL A 51 13.41 15.89 32.23
N GLU A 52 14.55 16.20 32.84
CA GLU A 52 14.63 17.03 34.05
C GLU A 52 15.25 18.37 33.68
N LYS A 53 14.56 19.45 34.09
CA LYS A 53 15.03 20.82 33.95
C LYS A 53 14.61 21.63 35.19
N ASP A 54 15.57 22.29 35.84
CA ASP A 54 15.34 23.13 37.03
C ASP A 54 14.62 22.39 38.18
N GLY A 55 14.98 21.11 38.39
CA GLY A 55 14.37 20.26 39.41
C GLY A 55 12.94 19.82 39.13
N LYS A 56 12.45 20.01 37.91
CA LYS A 56 11.12 19.60 37.47
C LYS A 56 11.21 18.59 36.32
N TYR A 57 10.21 17.69 36.25
CA TYR A 57 10.13 16.68 35.24
C TYR A 57 9.12 17.07 34.17
N TYR A 58 9.49 16.87 32.91
CA TYR A 58 8.67 17.14 31.76
C TYR A 58 8.66 15.94 30.81
N ILE A 59 7.57 15.75 30.10
CA ILE A 59 7.47 14.74 29.04
C ILE A 59 7.31 15.46 27.70
N VAL A 60 8.34 15.37 26.87
CA VAL A 60 8.30 15.85 25.48
C VAL A 60 7.80 14.72 24.59
N THR A 61 6.76 15.00 23.80
CA THR A 61 6.15 14.04 22.90
C THR A 61 6.36 14.47 21.46
N VAL A 62 6.95 13.60 20.66
CA VAL A 62 7.24 13.85 19.23
C VAL A 62 6.78 12.67 18.39
N ASN A 63 6.15 12.94 17.24
CA ASN A 63 5.85 11.91 16.27
C ASN A 63 7.06 11.67 15.37
N VAL A 64 7.52 10.44 15.30
CA VAL A 64 8.66 10.02 14.47
C VAL A 64 8.25 8.92 13.51
N LEU A 65 8.76 8.97 12.30
CA LEU A 65 8.51 7.94 11.29
C LEU A 65 9.64 6.91 11.32
N VAL A 66 9.30 5.67 11.69
CA VAL A 66 10.21 4.53 11.63
C VAL A 66 10.08 3.87 10.26
N VAL A 67 11.09 4.02 9.43
CA VAL A 67 11.13 3.43 8.07
C VAL A 67 11.86 2.09 8.11
N THR A 68 11.22 1.04 7.59
CA THR A 68 11.84 -0.28 7.44
C THR A 68 12.93 -0.25 6.39
N LYS A 69 12.61 0.34 5.23
CA LYS A 69 13.54 0.46 4.11
C LYS A 69 13.15 1.62 3.20
N THR A 70 14.14 2.39 2.79
CA THR A 70 14.01 3.29 1.63
C THR A 70 14.27 2.48 0.36
N ILE A 71 13.57 2.83 -0.71
CA ILE A 71 13.59 2.11 -1.99
C ILE A 71 13.98 3.08 -3.09
N SER A 72 15.02 2.75 -3.82
CA SER A 72 15.58 3.55 -4.91
C SER A 72 15.67 2.78 -6.23
N THR A 73 15.42 1.47 -6.23
CA THR A 73 15.44 0.63 -7.44
C THR A 73 14.26 -0.31 -7.47
N ILE A 74 13.96 -0.83 -8.67
CA ILE A 74 12.88 -1.81 -8.83
C ILE A 74 13.21 -3.15 -8.15
N ASP A 75 14.47 -3.54 -8.12
CA ASP A 75 14.93 -4.75 -7.45
C ASP A 75 14.76 -4.64 -5.93
N GLU A 76 15.02 -3.47 -5.37
CA GLU A 76 14.76 -3.20 -3.95
C GLU A 76 13.27 -3.25 -3.62
N LEU A 77 12.41 -2.71 -4.50
CA LEU A 77 10.95 -2.81 -4.35
C LEU A 77 10.49 -4.26 -4.40
N THR A 78 10.93 -5.00 -5.40
CA THR A 78 10.58 -6.41 -5.58
C THR A 78 11.02 -7.25 -4.38
N ALA A 79 12.26 -7.10 -3.94
CA ALA A 79 12.77 -7.80 -2.77
C ALA A 79 12.01 -7.43 -1.48
N ALA A 80 11.64 -6.16 -1.31
CA ALA A 80 10.88 -5.68 -0.15
C ALA A 80 9.46 -6.23 -0.10
N MET A 81 8.84 -6.45 -1.26
CA MET A 81 7.47 -6.98 -1.37
C MET A 81 7.41 -8.50 -1.40
N THR A 82 8.56 -9.17 -1.50
CA THR A 82 8.62 -10.65 -1.45
C THR A 82 8.47 -11.12 0.00
N ALA A 83 7.42 -11.89 0.25
CA ALA A 83 7.14 -12.43 1.58
C ALA A 83 8.15 -13.51 1.98
N GLY A 84 8.41 -13.58 3.29
CA GLY A 84 9.09 -14.69 3.91
C GLY A 84 8.22 -15.97 3.99
N THR A 85 8.60 -16.89 4.87
CA THR A 85 7.93 -18.18 5.04
C THR A 85 6.48 -18.10 5.51
N ASP A 86 6.11 -17.02 6.19
CA ASP A 86 4.76 -16.75 6.73
C ASP A 86 3.83 -16.10 5.70
N ASN A 87 4.30 -15.86 4.50
CA ASN A 87 3.54 -15.21 3.43
C ASN A 87 3.00 -13.81 3.80
N VAL A 88 3.63 -13.11 4.75
CA VAL A 88 3.23 -11.77 5.17
C VAL A 88 4.42 -10.81 5.10
N VAL A 89 4.15 -9.60 4.60
CA VAL A 89 5.12 -8.51 4.54
C VAL A 89 4.61 -7.36 5.41
N TYR A 90 5.30 -7.09 6.51
CA TYR A 90 5.09 -5.91 7.34
C TYR A 90 6.18 -4.88 7.12
N GLY A 91 5.92 -3.66 7.56
CA GLY A 91 6.90 -2.58 7.61
C GLY A 91 6.44 -1.32 6.89
N TYR A 92 7.25 -0.28 6.98
CA TYR A 92 7.05 0.98 6.27
C TYR A 92 8.14 1.13 5.20
N TYR A 93 7.74 1.12 3.95
CA TYR A 93 8.60 1.20 2.77
C TYR A 93 8.37 2.54 2.09
N LYS A 94 9.44 3.27 1.79
CA LYS A 94 9.37 4.61 1.25
C LYS A 94 10.20 4.73 -0.02
N LEU A 95 9.57 5.15 -1.13
CA LEU A 95 10.31 5.49 -2.33
C LEU A 95 11.11 6.79 -2.12
N THR A 96 12.30 6.85 -2.71
CA THR A 96 13.18 8.02 -2.70
C THR A 96 13.40 8.61 -4.09
N GLN A 97 12.95 7.90 -5.12
CA GLN A 97 12.94 8.32 -6.51
C GLN A 97 12.00 7.45 -7.33
N ASN A 98 11.80 7.79 -8.61
CA ASN A 98 11.09 6.91 -9.54
C ASN A 98 11.85 5.61 -9.72
N VAL A 99 11.15 4.48 -9.77
CA VAL A 99 11.74 3.14 -9.90
C VAL A 99 11.15 2.40 -11.10
N GLY A 100 11.96 1.55 -11.73
CA GLY A 100 11.56 0.77 -12.89
C GLY A 100 11.78 1.48 -14.23
N SER A 101 11.19 0.96 -15.29
CA SER A 101 11.22 1.50 -16.64
C SER A 101 10.12 0.89 -17.50
N SER A 102 9.88 1.44 -18.68
CA SER A 102 8.90 0.91 -19.64
C SER A 102 9.18 -0.54 -20.09
N ALA A 103 10.42 -0.99 -19.98
CA ALA A 103 10.84 -2.35 -20.32
C ALA A 103 10.92 -3.28 -19.09
N ALA A 104 10.78 -2.75 -17.89
CA ALA A 104 10.85 -3.56 -16.68
C ALA A 104 9.62 -4.45 -16.56
N TRP A 105 9.82 -5.76 -16.54
CA TRP A 105 8.79 -6.71 -16.19
C TRP A 105 8.76 -6.89 -14.69
N ILE A 106 7.72 -6.38 -14.06
CA ILE A 106 7.57 -6.41 -12.61
C ILE A 106 6.58 -7.51 -12.26
N SER A 107 7.07 -8.55 -11.59
CA SER A 107 6.23 -9.54 -10.96
C SER A 107 6.62 -9.60 -9.50
N VAL A 108 5.89 -8.90 -8.66
CA VAL A 108 6.06 -9.04 -7.22
C VAL A 108 5.42 -10.34 -6.79
N ALA A 109 6.19 -11.10 -6.03
CA ALA A 109 5.92 -12.47 -5.71
C ALA A 109 4.49 -12.78 -5.27
N ASN A 110 4.06 -13.98 -5.60
CA ASN A 110 2.90 -14.65 -5.05
C ASN A 110 2.96 -14.71 -3.50
N ASN A 111 2.52 -13.65 -2.87
CA ASN A 111 2.43 -13.57 -1.43
C ASN A 111 1.15 -14.24 -0.95
N GLY A 112 1.17 -15.55 -0.96
CA GLY A 112 0.06 -16.36 -0.46
C GLY A 112 -0.79 -17.01 -1.53
N SER A 113 -1.42 -18.11 -1.14
CA SER A 113 -2.42 -18.80 -1.96
C SER A 113 -3.63 -17.88 -2.11
N TRP A 114 -4.18 -17.82 -3.32
CA TRP A 114 -5.41 -17.09 -3.65
C TRP A 114 -6.63 -17.48 -2.79
N GLN A 115 -6.50 -18.53 -1.98
CA GLN A 115 -7.53 -19.04 -1.07
C GLN A 115 -7.60 -18.27 0.26
N ASN A 116 -6.61 -17.44 0.60
CA ASN A 116 -6.59 -16.66 1.85
C ASN A 116 -7.10 -15.24 1.61
N ALA A 117 -8.31 -15.11 1.11
CA ALA A 117 -8.92 -13.81 0.81
C ALA A 117 -9.44 -13.07 2.07
N ASP A 118 -9.13 -13.55 3.27
CA ASP A 118 -9.45 -12.90 4.54
C ASP A 118 -8.51 -11.73 4.89
N GLY A 119 -7.49 -11.49 4.04
CA GLY A 119 -6.50 -10.42 4.25
C GLY A 119 -5.46 -10.72 5.33
N SER A 120 -5.37 -11.95 5.80
CA SER A 120 -4.41 -12.35 6.84
C SER A 120 -2.99 -12.49 6.29
N VAL A 121 -2.83 -12.62 4.97
CA VAL A 121 -1.55 -12.80 4.27
C VAL A 121 -1.28 -11.67 3.28
N GLY A 122 -0.12 -11.69 2.65
CA GLY A 122 0.32 -10.73 1.65
C GLY A 122 0.97 -9.49 2.26
N PHE A 123 0.89 -8.38 1.53
CA PHE A 123 1.41 -7.11 2.00
C PHE A 123 0.47 -6.50 3.04
N ARG A 124 0.97 -6.33 4.26
CA ARG A 124 0.25 -5.75 5.41
C ARG A 124 0.99 -4.57 6.04
N GLY A 125 1.92 -4.01 5.30
CA GLY A 125 2.70 -2.84 5.67
C GLY A 125 2.19 -1.55 5.02
N THR A 126 3.05 -0.55 4.99
CA THR A 126 2.83 0.69 4.24
C THR A 126 3.83 0.80 3.09
N LEU A 127 3.35 1.04 1.87
CA LEU A 127 4.15 1.56 0.76
C LEU A 127 3.80 3.04 0.57
N ASP A 128 4.75 3.91 0.86
CA ASP A 128 4.66 5.35 0.61
C ASP A 128 5.53 5.72 -0.59
N GLY A 129 4.88 6.04 -1.69
CA GLY A 129 5.57 6.47 -2.91
C GLY A 129 6.19 7.86 -2.80
N SER A 130 5.80 8.66 -1.80
CA SER A 130 6.33 10.03 -1.59
C SER A 130 6.21 10.92 -2.83
N GLY A 131 5.24 10.65 -3.71
CA GLY A 131 5.03 11.34 -4.99
C GLY A 131 5.83 10.76 -6.17
N PHE A 132 6.66 9.75 -5.95
CA PHE A 132 7.41 9.08 -7.01
C PHE A 132 6.59 8.02 -7.75
N ALA A 133 7.12 7.59 -8.90
CA ALA A 133 6.49 6.61 -9.76
C ALA A 133 7.15 5.22 -9.69
N VAL A 134 6.33 4.21 -9.95
CA VAL A 134 6.75 2.84 -10.27
C VAL A 134 6.39 2.58 -11.72
N ASP A 135 7.40 2.39 -12.55
CA ASP A 135 7.28 2.20 -14.00
C ASP A 135 7.50 0.74 -14.38
N GLY A 136 6.59 0.13 -15.13
CA GLY A 136 6.81 -1.22 -15.61
C GLY A 136 5.65 -1.88 -16.34
N ALA A 137 5.91 -3.08 -16.84
CA ALA A 137 4.91 -4.04 -17.29
C ALA A 137 4.59 -4.94 -16.08
N PHE A 138 3.39 -4.86 -15.58
CA PHE A 138 2.99 -5.67 -14.45
C PHE A 138 2.53 -7.04 -14.92
N GLY A 139 3.00 -8.09 -14.22
CA GLY A 139 2.67 -9.46 -14.56
C GLY A 139 1.21 -9.81 -14.37
N THR A 140 0.88 -11.08 -14.57
CA THR A 140 -0.50 -11.58 -14.56
C THR A 140 -1.26 -11.38 -13.23
N HIS A 141 -0.57 -10.96 -12.18
CA HIS A 141 -1.16 -10.76 -10.84
C HIS A 141 -1.04 -9.33 -10.31
N GLY A 142 -0.67 -8.37 -11.17
CA GLY A 142 -0.44 -6.99 -10.79
C GLY A 142 0.90 -6.79 -10.06
N LEU A 143 1.09 -5.60 -9.51
CA LEU A 143 2.27 -5.28 -8.71
C LEU A 143 2.30 -6.08 -7.40
N PHE A 144 1.14 -6.26 -6.78
CA PHE A 144 1.00 -7.05 -5.55
C PHE A 144 0.24 -8.35 -5.83
N GLY A 145 0.64 -9.45 -5.22
CA GLY A 145 -0.20 -10.63 -5.16
C GLY A 145 -1.43 -10.37 -4.31
N ILE A 146 -1.23 -10.08 -3.04
CA ILE A 146 -2.30 -9.75 -2.08
C ILE A 146 -1.91 -8.48 -1.32
N ILE A 147 -2.86 -7.56 -1.16
CA ILE A 147 -2.81 -6.46 -0.20
C ILE A 147 -3.80 -6.80 0.91
N GLY A 148 -3.27 -7.05 2.12
CA GLY A 148 -4.04 -7.58 3.24
C GLY A 148 -4.48 -6.54 4.26
N ASN A 149 -5.10 -7.03 5.32
CA ASN A 149 -5.67 -6.20 6.39
C ASN A 149 -4.66 -5.24 7.03
N GLY A 150 -5.05 -3.97 7.09
CA GLY A 150 -4.25 -2.89 7.68
C GLY A 150 -3.15 -2.35 6.76
N ALA A 151 -3.01 -2.88 5.54
CA ALA A 151 -2.06 -2.35 4.57
C ALA A 151 -2.44 -0.93 4.12
N VAL A 152 -1.42 -0.13 3.81
CA VAL A 152 -1.58 1.20 3.21
C VAL A 152 -0.69 1.30 1.97
N VAL A 153 -1.29 1.66 0.83
CA VAL A 153 -0.53 2.04 -0.39
C VAL A 153 -0.88 3.47 -0.70
N LYS A 154 0.12 4.35 -0.71
CA LYS A 154 -0.16 5.79 -0.81
C LYS A 154 0.89 6.59 -1.56
N ASN A 155 0.44 7.77 -2.05
CA ASN A 155 1.30 8.81 -2.64
C ASN A 155 2.20 8.28 -3.76
N VAL A 156 1.68 7.40 -4.63
CA VAL A 156 2.45 6.74 -5.67
C VAL A 156 1.74 6.77 -7.02
N THR A 157 2.52 6.92 -8.09
CA THR A 157 2.04 6.77 -9.46
C THR A 157 2.51 5.44 -10.02
N PHE A 158 1.61 4.62 -10.53
CA PHE A 158 1.93 3.38 -11.24
C PHE A 158 1.78 3.62 -12.75
N ASN A 159 2.89 3.61 -13.48
CA ASN A 159 2.87 3.67 -14.94
C ASN A 159 2.92 2.25 -15.51
N VAL A 160 1.76 1.77 -15.92
CA VAL A 160 1.56 0.42 -16.46
C VAL A 160 1.77 0.45 -17.96
N TYR A 161 2.96 0.08 -18.43
CA TYR A 161 3.30 0.13 -19.85
C TYR A 161 2.67 -1.00 -20.66
N TYR A 162 2.29 -2.08 -20.00
CA TYR A 162 1.65 -3.22 -20.65
C TYR A 162 0.53 -3.75 -19.75
N TYR A 163 -0.70 -3.49 -20.15
CA TYR A 163 -1.88 -3.99 -19.47
C TYR A 163 -2.64 -4.95 -20.41
N GLN A 164 -2.95 -6.12 -19.94
CA GLN A 164 -3.81 -7.07 -20.66
C GLN A 164 -5.20 -7.04 -20.04
N ASN A 165 -6.25 -6.79 -20.86
CA ASN A 165 -7.63 -6.92 -20.41
C ASN A 165 -7.87 -8.29 -19.78
N GLY A 166 -8.64 -8.31 -18.71
CA GLY A 166 -8.85 -9.52 -17.91
C GLY A 166 -7.73 -9.83 -16.92
N ARG A 167 -6.75 -8.94 -16.76
CA ARG A 167 -5.69 -9.02 -15.73
C ARG A 167 -5.79 -7.83 -14.78
N GLN A 168 -4.93 -7.80 -13.80
CA GLN A 168 -4.88 -6.73 -12.81
C GLN A 168 -3.62 -5.87 -12.96
N ALA A 169 -3.78 -4.56 -12.72
CA ALA A 169 -2.64 -3.65 -12.69
C ALA A 169 -2.07 -3.50 -11.26
N LEU A 170 -2.92 -3.42 -10.25
CA LEU A 170 -2.45 -3.17 -8.88
C LEU A 170 -2.23 -4.46 -8.09
N ALA A 171 -3.27 -5.25 -7.88
CA ALA A 171 -3.16 -6.46 -7.05
C ALA A 171 -4.11 -7.56 -7.51
N ARG A 172 -3.78 -8.81 -7.19
CA ARG A 172 -4.69 -9.93 -7.38
C ARG A 172 -5.88 -9.85 -6.42
N SER A 173 -5.63 -9.48 -5.19
CA SER A 173 -6.65 -9.36 -4.13
C SER A 173 -6.32 -8.22 -3.19
N ILE A 174 -7.34 -7.48 -2.73
CA ILE A 174 -7.18 -6.39 -1.76
C ILE A 174 -8.27 -6.55 -0.70
N THR A 175 -7.88 -6.60 0.57
CA THR A 175 -8.81 -6.80 1.67
C THR A 175 -8.43 -5.98 2.89
N GLY A 176 -9.35 -5.13 3.39
CA GLY A 176 -9.17 -4.37 4.62
C GLY A 176 -8.02 -3.36 4.57
N ALA A 177 -7.70 -2.85 3.39
CA ALA A 177 -6.58 -1.95 3.14
C ALA A 177 -7.04 -0.50 2.95
N THR A 178 -6.08 0.42 2.95
CA THR A 178 -6.25 1.81 2.51
C THR A 178 -5.39 2.04 1.27
N ILE A 179 -6.02 2.51 0.20
CA ILE A 179 -5.39 2.87 -1.07
C ILE A 179 -5.66 4.36 -1.28
N GLU A 180 -4.65 5.20 -1.11
CA GLU A 180 -4.88 6.65 -1.09
C GLU A 180 -3.85 7.44 -1.90
N ASN A 181 -4.33 8.51 -2.56
CA ASN A 181 -3.49 9.42 -3.35
C ASN A 181 -2.64 8.66 -4.37
N ILE A 182 -3.25 7.74 -5.12
CA ILE A 182 -2.57 6.97 -6.16
C ILE A 182 -3.09 7.32 -7.55
N THR A 183 -2.20 7.22 -8.52
CA THR A 183 -2.54 7.32 -9.94
C THR A 183 -2.10 6.06 -10.65
N ILE A 184 -2.97 5.45 -11.44
CA ILE A 184 -2.65 4.30 -12.29
C ILE A 184 -2.76 4.77 -13.74
N ASN A 185 -1.63 4.94 -14.42
CA ASN A 185 -1.56 5.32 -15.83
C ASN A 185 -1.40 4.09 -16.70
N ILE A 186 -2.41 3.71 -17.46
CA ILE A 186 -2.35 2.59 -18.39
C ILE A 186 -1.89 3.11 -19.75
N LYS A 187 -0.65 2.80 -20.11
CA LYS A 187 0.01 3.29 -21.35
C LYS A 187 -0.40 2.50 -22.57
N SER A 188 -0.59 1.19 -22.46
CA SER A 188 -1.10 0.35 -23.54
C SER A 188 -1.99 -0.77 -23.00
N VAL A 189 -2.98 -1.15 -23.81
CA VAL A 189 -3.94 -2.21 -23.50
C VAL A 189 -3.87 -3.26 -24.59
N TYR A 190 -3.82 -4.53 -24.21
CA TYR A 190 -3.79 -5.68 -25.11
C TYR A 190 -4.96 -6.61 -24.83
N GLY A 191 -5.30 -7.40 -25.84
CA GLY A 191 -6.39 -8.35 -25.77
C GLY A 191 -7.76 -7.70 -26.00
N THR A 192 -8.72 -8.53 -26.33
CA THR A 192 -10.13 -8.14 -26.45
C THR A 192 -10.74 -8.01 -25.07
N LEU A 193 -11.75 -7.16 -24.96
CA LEU A 193 -12.61 -7.13 -23.79
C LEU A 193 -13.23 -8.53 -23.62
N ASP A 194 -12.89 -9.18 -22.53
CA ASP A 194 -13.39 -10.52 -22.23
C ASP A 194 -14.20 -10.47 -20.93
N ALA A 195 -15.50 -10.39 -21.08
CA ALA A 195 -16.43 -10.37 -19.95
C ALA A 195 -16.36 -11.66 -19.09
N THR A 196 -15.63 -12.68 -19.55
CA THR A 196 -15.40 -13.92 -18.80
C THR A 196 -14.06 -13.94 -18.09
N ALA A 197 -13.17 -12.97 -18.39
CA ALA A 197 -11.87 -12.85 -17.74
C ALA A 197 -12.01 -12.52 -16.25
N GLU A 198 -11.14 -13.09 -15.47
CA GLU A 198 -11.25 -13.03 -14.00
C GLU A 198 -10.63 -11.74 -13.41
N GLY A 199 -10.07 -10.87 -14.24
CA GLY A 199 -9.30 -9.71 -13.81
C GLY A 199 -10.05 -8.40 -13.92
N GLY A 200 -9.68 -7.45 -13.10
CA GLY A 200 -10.07 -6.05 -13.18
C GLY A 200 -8.86 -5.14 -12.98
N VAL A 201 -8.92 -3.90 -13.43
CA VAL A 201 -7.77 -2.99 -13.42
C VAL A 201 -7.17 -2.83 -12.03
N ILE A 202 -7.99 -2.67 -11.02
CA ILE A 202 -7.52 -2.51 -9.63
C ILE A 202 -7.19 -3.88 -9.05
N THR A 203 -8.13 -4.82 -9.10
CA THR A 203 -7.95 -6.14 -8.50
C THR A 203 -8.54 -7.24 -9.35
N GLY A 204 -7.85 -8.38 -9.42
CA GLY A 204 -8.26 -9.53 -10.21
C GLY A 204 -9.34 -10.37 -9.58
N LEU A 205 -9.28 -10.64 -8.29
CA LEU A 205 -10.20 -11.57 -7.66
C LEU A 205 -11.19 -10.86 -6.74
N MET A 206 -10.71 -10.11 -5.78
CA MET A 206 -11.58 -9.58 -4.75
C MET A 206 -11.05 -8.28 -4.17
N SER A 207 -12.00 -7.37 -3.93
CA SER A 207 -11.76 -6.25 -3.05
C SER A 207 -12.93 -6.11 -2.11
N HIS A 208 -12.67 -6.10 -0.79
CA HIS A 208 -13.69 -5.79 0.20
C HIS A 208 -13.10 -5.12 1.44
N THR A 209 -13.92 -4.38 2.15
CA THR A 209 -13.53 -3.60 3.33
C THR A 209 -12.34 -2.65 3.06
N THR A 210 -12.08 -2.32 1.81
CA THR A 210 -10.96 -1.49 1.39
C THR A 210 -11.44 -0.06 1.20
N HIS A 211 -10.63 0.87 1.67
CA HIS A 211 -10.88 2.30 1.52
C HIS A 211 -10.03 2.87 0.39
N TYR A 212 -10.69 3.36 -0.66
CA TYR A 212 -10.07 4.03 -1.80
C TYR A 212 -10.30 5.52 -1.69
N LYS A 213 -9.22 6.31 -1.66
CA LYS A 213 -9.27 7.76 -1.53
C LYS A 213 -8.35 8.43 -2.52
N ASN A 214 -8.87 9.40 -3.29
CA ASN A 214 -8.10 10.13 -4.30
C ASN A 214 -7.36 9.17 -5.27
N VAL A 215 -8.08 8.16 -5.79
CA VAL A 215 -7.53 7.20 -6.74
C VAL A 215 -7.91 7.61 -8.15
N THR A 216 -6.92 7.79 -9.01
CA THR A 216 -7.14 8.14 -10.41
C THR A 216 -6.62 7.01 -11.32
N ILE A 217 -7.46 6.55 -12.23
CA ILE A 217 -7.07 5.62 -13.30
C ILE A 217 -7.13 6.35 -14.62
N ASN A 218 -5.99 6.50 -15.28
CA ASN A 218 -5.87 7.14 -16.59
C ASN A 218 -5.60 6.07 -17.67
N ALA A 219 -6.58 5.87 -18.53
CA ALA A 219 -6.51 5.00 -19.71
C ALA A 219 -7.12 5.71 -20.93
N GLU A 220 -6.76 6.98 -21.12
CA GLU A 220 -7.32 7.84 -22.15
C GLU A 220 -7.28 7.18 -23.54
N GLY A 221 -8.39 7.23 -24.25
CA GLY A 221 -8.55 6.63 -25.58
C GLY A 221 -8.58 5.10 -25.61
N LYS A 222 -8.59 4.42 -24.44
CA LYS A 222 -8.56 2.95 -24.34
C LYS A 222 -9.88 2.40 -23.83
N ASP A 223 -10.20 1.21 -24.31
CA ASP A 223 -11.31 0.42 -23.82
C ASP A 223 -10.79 -0.48 -22.69
N LEU A 224 -11.35 -0.32 -21.50
CA LEU A 224 -11.03 -1.11 -20.32
C LEU A 224 -12.10 -2.16 -20.05
N ASP A 225 -11.68 -3.28 -19.52
CA ASP A 225 -12.54 -4.29 -18.92
C ASP A 225 -13.15 -3.74 -17.61
N THR A 226 -13.27 -4.52 -16.56
CA THR A 226 -13.81 -4.06 -15.27
C THR A 226 -12.74 -3.45 -14.37
N LEU A 227 -13.15 -2.68 -13.37
CA LEU A 227 -12.23 -2.20 -12.34
C LEU A 227 -11.89 -3.29 -11.33
N PHE A 228 -12.88 -4.10 -10.99
CA PHE A 228 -12.77 -5.18 -10.02
C PHE A 228 -13.13 -6.50 -10.70
N GLY A 229 -12.30 -7.51 -10.48
CA GLY A 229 -12.50 -8.82 -11.08
C GLY A 229 -13.58 -9.65 -10.38
N LYS A 230 -13.64 -10.90 -10.77
CA LYS A 230 -14.62 -11.87 -10.30
C LYS A 230 -14.39 -12.21 -8.83
N SER A 231 -15.44 -12.11 -8.04
CA SER A 231 -15.43 -12.64 -6.66
C SER A 231 -15.49 -14.17 -6.68
N TYR A 232 -14.44 -14.82 -6.19
CA TYR A 232 -14.43 -16.28 -6.00
C TYR A 232 -14.89 -16.67 -4.60
N GLY A 233 -15.83 -17.59 -4.55
CA GLY A 233 -16.23 -18.27 -3.32
C GLY A 233 -17.29 -17.57 -2.48
N ASN A 234 -17.59 -18.14 -1.31
CA ASN A 234 -18.66 -17.79 -0.40
C ASN A 234 -18.45 -16.46 0.37
N TYR A 235 -17.69 -15.54 -0.19
CA TYR A 235 -17.49 -14.24 0.43
C TYR A 235 -18.74 -13.39 0.23
N LYS A 236 -19.56 -13.40 1.25
CA LYS A 236 -20.74 -12.54 1.32
C LYS A 236 -20.29 -11.09 1.29
N ALA A 237 -20.91 -10.31 0.42
CA ALA A 237 -20.69 -8.89 0.22
C ALA A 237 -21.08 -8.02 1.44
N GLU A 238 -20.98 -8.54 2.64
CA GLU A 238 -21.37 -7.85 3.87
C GLU A 238 -20.46 -6.68 4.25
N LYS A 239 -19.34 -6.54 3.54
CA LYS A 239 -18.34 -5.49 3.84
C LYS A 239 -18.00 -4.72 2.58
N ALA A 240 -18.68 -3.62 2.37
CA ALA A 240 -18.49 -2.75 1.22
C ALA A 240 -17.10 -2.10 1.20
N ASN A 241 -16.56 -1.91 -0.01
CA ASN A 241 -15.50 -0.95 -0.23
C ASN A 241 -16.06 0.47 -0.11
N THR A 242 -15.22 1.43 0.26
CA THR A 242 -15.57 2.85 0.25
C THR A 242 -14.72 3.60 -0.75
N PHE A 243 -15.31 4.58 -1.42
CA PHE A 243 -14.65 5.40 -2.42
C PHE A 243 -14.82 6.88 -2.07
N GLU A 244 -13.74 7.65 -2.13
CA GLU A 244 -13.72 9.08 -1.91
C GLU A 244 -12.85 9.72 -2.99
N ASN A 245 -13.43 10.62 -3.82
CA ASN A 245 -12.74 11.32 -4.90
C ASN A 245 -11.98 10.38 -5.86
N CYS A 246 -12.60 9.29 -6.29
CA CYS A 246 -12.00 8.34 -7.23
C CYS A 246 -12.49 8.63 -8.65
N VAL A 247 -11.58 8.60 -9.63
CA VAL A 247 -11.85 8.97 -11.03
C VAL A 247 -11.30 7.93 -11.98
N VAL A 248 -12.06 7.60 -13.02
CA VAL A 248 -11.63 6.74 -14.12
C VAL A 248 -11.76 7.50 -15.44
N ASN A 249 -10.64 7.74 -16.10
CA ASN A 249 -10.53 8.35 -17.42
C ASN A 249 -10.23 7.29 -18.47
N ALA A 250 -11.25 6.78 -19.13
CA ALA A 250 -11.12 5.78 -20.19
C ALA A 250 -12.05 6.12 -21.36
N LYS A 251 -11.83 5.54 -22.55
CA LYS A 251 -12.77 5.65 -23.68
C LYS A 251 -14.04 4.88 -23.36
N SER A 252 -13.92 3.68 -22.83
CA SER A 252 -15.01 2.88 -22.31
C SER A 252 -14.56 2.00 -21.15
N LEU A 253 -15.51 1.63 -20.30
CA LEU A 253 -15.36 0.68 -19.21
C LEU A 253 -16.48 -0.35 -19.33
N ALA A 254 -16.16 -1.64 -19.46
CA ALA A 254 -17.15 -2.69 -19.62
C ALA A 254 -18.05 -2.85 -18.39
N GLY A 255 -17.54 -2.52 -17.20
CA GLY A 255 -18.30 -2.49 -15.96
C GLY A 255 -17.43 -2.16 -14.76
N LEU A 256 -18.05 -1.88 -13.62
CA LEU A 256 -17.31 -1.68 -12.39
C LEU A 256 -16.78 -3.01 -11.84
N VAL A 257 -17.59 -4.06 -11.94
CA VAL A 257 -17.28 -5.40 -11.46
C VAL A 257 -17.63 -6.41 -12.52
N HIS A 258 -16.87 -7.49 -12.59
CA HIS A 258 -17.18 -8.62 -13.45
C HIS A 258 -18.61 -9.14 -13.24
N SER A 259 -19.27 -9.65 -14.30
CA SER A 259 -20.68 -10.08 -14.32
C SER A 259 -21.09 -11.04 -13.19
N ASN A 260 -20.15 -11.73 -12.58
CA ASN A 260 -20.35 -12.58 -11.40
C ASN A 260 -19.88 -11.92 -10.09
N GLY A 261 -19.48 -10.65 -10.13
CA GLY A 261 -19.11 -9.89 -8.94
C GLY A 261 -20.33 -9.25 -8.29
N ILE A 262 -20.36 -9.20 -6.97
CA ILE A 262 -21.41 -8.52 -6.21
C ILE A 262 -20.89 -7.16 -5.80
N ILE A 263 -21.49 -6.08 -6.34
CA ILE A 263 -21.32 -4.74 -5.78
C ILE A 263 -22.41 -4.58 -4.71
N PRO A 264 -22.07 -4.27 -3.46
CA PRO A 264 -23.06 -3.77 -2.53
C PRO A 264 -23.60 -2.44 -3.08
N ALA A 265 -24.93 -2.28 -3.08
CA ALA A 265 -25.58 -1.08 -3.62
C ALA A 265 -25.14 0.25 -2.96
N ALA A 266 -24.49 0.20 -1.80
CA ALA A 266 -23.94 1.33 -1.06
C ALA A 266 -22.45 1.62 -1.37
N GLY A 267 -21.80 0.94 -2.31
CA GLY A 267 -20.34 0.90 -2.43
C GLY A 267 -19.70 1.78 -3.49
N ILE A 268 -20.45 2.62 -4.21
CA ILE A 268 -19.94 3.38 -5.36
C ILE A 268 -20.11 4.89 -5.26
N ASP A 269 -20.60 5.41 -4.16
CA ASP A 269 -20.63 6.85 -3.92
C ASP A 269 -19.19 7.39 -3.89
N GLY A 270 -18.89 8.36 -4.78
CA GLY A 270 -17.55 8.97 -4.90
C GLY A 270 -16.64 8.39 -5.98
N LEU A 271 -17.15 7.49 -6.85
CA LEU A 271 -16.46 7.07 -8.08
C LEU A 271 -17.09 7.77 -9.29
N THR A 272 -16.29 8.51 -10.06
CA THR A 272 -16.68 9.21 -11.29
C THR A 272 -15.81 8.84 -12.47
#